data_fb76a4d11b2f21b8222f013e0fda1844
#
_entry.id   fb76a4d11b2f21b8222f013e0fda1844
#
_cell.length_a   1.000
_cell.length_b   1.000
_cell.length_c   1.000
_cell.angle_alpha   90.00
_cell.angle_beta   90.00
_cell.angle_gamma   90.00
#
_symmetry.space_group_name_H-M   'P 1'
#
loop_
_entity.id
_entity.type
_entity.pdbx_description
1 polymer ?
#
loop_
_entity_poly.entity_id
_entity_poly.type
_entity_poly.pdbx_seq_one_letter_code
_entity_poly.pdbx_strand_id
1 'polypeptide(L)'
;MRQVTADLSRIGIAKDSKNAQQGYQFRGIDQVYGALSPLLSKHGLCILPRVKDRQVLERQTKSGGALFYTTLIVEFDFVAAEDGSKHTVITVGEAMDSGDKSSNKAMSAAYKYAAFQTFCIPTEADNDADATTHEVAAAPVTDPAIETAIDLAANMAELTSLFKQLSPEERKAHQALFTARKAKLGA
;
A
#
# COMPACT_ATOMS: atom_id res chain seq x y z
N MET A 1 -21.09 4.81 20.55
CA MET A 1 -20.05 5.55 19.78
C MET A 1 -19.70 6.92 20.37
N ARG A 2 -20.60 7.88 20.52
CA ARG A 2 -20.32 9.23 21.07
C ARG A 2 -19.49 9.27 22.35
N GLN A 3 -19.82 8.41 23.33
CA GLN A 3 -19.11 8.35 24.62
C GLN A 3 -17.69 7.80 24.47
N VAL A 4 -17.46 6.82 23.58
CA VAL A 4 -16.13 6.31 23.24
C VAL A 4 -15.27 7.43 22.63
N THR A 5 -15.83 8.18 21.69
CA THR A 5 -15.14 9.35 21.09
C THR A 5 -14.78 10.39 22.15
N ALA A 6 -15.71 10.70 23.08
CA ALA A 6 -15.47 11.69 24.13
C ALA A 6 -14.36 11.25 25.12
N ASP A 7 -14.30 9.97 25.45
CA ASP A 7 -13.22 9.45 26.31
C ASP A 7 -11.88 9.40 25.56
N LEU A 8 -11.88 8.96 24.28
CA LEU A 8 -10.68 8.96 23.45
C LEU A 8 -10.08 10.35 23.24
N SER A 9 -10.92 11.37 23.08
CA SER A 9 -10.44 12.76 22.93
C SER A 9 -9.69 13.28 24.15
N ARG A 10 -9.93 12.70 25.34
CA ARG A 10 -9.24 13.07 26.59
C ARG A 10 -7.96 12.28 26.83
N ILE A 11 -7.95 11.00 26.42
CA ILE A 11 -6.87 10.07 26.71
C ILE A 11 -5.82 10.13 25.59
N GLY A 12 -6.25 10.23 24.34
CA GLY A 12 -5.41 10.08 23.16
C GLY A 12 -4.92 8.64 22.97
N ILE A 13 -4.16 8.43 21.90
CA ILE A 13 -3.39 7.19 21.68
C ILE A 13 -1.96 7.61 21.31
N ALA A 14 -1.00 7.29 22.16
CA ALA A 14 0.39 7.65 21.94
C ALA A 14 1.02 6.92 20.72
N LYS A 15 2.02 7.52 20.10
CA LYS A 15 2.85 6.90 19.05
C LYS A 15 4.15 6.38 19.69
N ASP A 16 4.09 5.25 20.39
CA ASP A 16 5.23 4.72 21.14
C ASP A 16 6.02 3.69 20.32
N SER A 17 5.50 3.23 19.19
CA SER A 17 6.18 2.29 18.31
C SER A 17 7.04 3.02 17.28
N LYS A 18 8.29 2.56 17.07
CA LYS A 18 9.22 3.12 16.10
C LYS A 18 9.52 2.14 14.98
N ASN A 19 9.38 2.59 13.73
CA ASN A 19 9.87 1.85 12.58
C ASN A 19 11.40 2.08 12.48
N ALA A 20 12.18 1.04 12.81
CA ALA A 20 13.64 1.14 12.82
C ALA A 20 14.25 1.35 11.42
N GLN A 21 13.58 0.91 10.36
CA GLN A 21 14.09 1.02 8.98
C GLN A 21 13.81 2.39 8.35
N GLN A 22 12.69 3.01 8.70
CA GLN A 22 12.22 4.27 8.09
C GLN A 22 12.24 5.44 9.07
N GLY A 23 12.55 5.22 10.35
CA GLY A 23 12.80 6.25 11.36
C GLY A 23 11.58 6.96 11.92
N TYR A 24 10.35 6.65 11.47
CA TYR A 24 9.14 7.30 11.97
C TYR A 24 8.48 6.57 13.15
N GLN A 25 7.73 7.30 13.94
CA GLN A 25 6.89 6.76 15.01
C GLN A 25 5.49 6.43 14.49
N PHE A 26 4.91 5.33 14.98
CA PHE A 26 3.56 4.91 14.60
C PHE A 26 2.80 4.31 15.78
N ARG A 27 1.49 4.20 15.65
CA ARG A 27 0.65 3.48 16.59
C ARG A 27 0.60 2.01 16.18
N GLY A 28 1.13 1.14 17.02
CA GLY A 28 0.99 -0.32 16.86
C GLY A 28 -0.47 -0.74 17.02
N ILE A 29 -0.83 -1.91 16.49
CA ILE A 29 -2.19 -2.45 16.65
C ILE A 29 -2.52 -2.70 18.13
N ASP A 30 -1.56 -3.13 18.93
CA ASP A 30 -1.74 -3.42 20.35
C ASP A 30 -2.03 -2.15 21.16
N GLN A 31 -1.43 -1.02 20.78
CA GLN A 31 -1.71 0.28 21.40
C GLN A 31 -3.15 0.73 21.13
N VAL A 32 -3.63 0.49 19.89
CA VAL A 32 -5.01 0.81 19.52
C VAL A 32 -6.00 -0.08 20.26
N TYR A 33 -5.74 -1.39 20.33
CA TYR A 33 -6.55 -2.31 21.12
C TYR A 33 -6.51 -1.97 22.62
N GLY A 34 -5.34 -1.67 23.18
CA GLY A 34 -5.18 -1.30 24.58
C GLY A 34 -5.96 -0.04 24.97
N ALA A 35 -6.01 0.95 24.08
CA ALA A 35 -6.80 2.16 24.31
C ALA A 35 -8.30 1.95 24.12
N LEU A 36 -8.70 1.18 23.10
CA LEU A 36 -10.12 1.00 22.75
C LEU A 36 -10.83 -0.03 23.65
N SER A 37 -10.19 -1.14 23.99
CA SER A 37 -10.81 -2.26 24.70
C SER A 37 -11.53 -1.83 25.99
N PRO A 38 -10.91 -1.07 26.92
CA PRO A 38 -11.59 -0.63 28.13
C PRO A 38 -12.77 0.31 27.85
N LEU A 39 -12.68 1.15 26.82
CA LEU A 39 -13.74 2.08 26.46
C LEU A 39 -14.91 1.38 25.79
N LEU A 40 -14.62 0.42 24.90
CA LEU A 40 -15.65 -0.40 24.26
C LEU A 40 -16.44 -1.19 25.29
N SER A 41 -15.74 -1.84 26.24
CA SER A 41 -16.37 -2.55 27.36
C SER A 41 -17.20 -1.62 28.23
N LYS A 42 -16.64 -0.46 28.65
CA LYS A 42 -17.34 0.53 29.48
C LYS A 42 -18.64 1.04 28.86
N HIS A 43 -18.65 1.23 27.55
CA HIS A 43 -19.77 1.82 26.83
C HIS A 43 -20.64 0.81 26.05
N GLY A 44 -20.42 -0.49 26.30
CA GLY A 44 -21.21 -1.54 25.68
C GLY A 44 -21.19 -1.50 24.16
N LEU A 45 -20.00 -1.31 23.55
CA LEU A 45 -19.82 -1.28 22.10
C LEU A 45 -18.90 -2.42 21.67
N CYS A 46 -19.31 -3.17 20.65
CA CYS A 46 -18.50 -4.22 20.02
C CYS A 46 -18.11 -3.82 18.59
N ILE A 47 -16.91 -4.19 18.17
CA ILE A 47 -16.46 -4.01 16.77
C ILE A 47 -16.27 -5.40 16.18
N LEU A 48 -17.07 -5.73 15.17
CA LEU A 48 -17.13 -7.05 14.53
C LEU A 48 -16.62 -6.95 13.09
N PRO A 49 -15.44 -7.48 12.77
CA PRO A 49 -14.88 -7.44 11.43
C PRO A 49 -15.48 -8.52 10.53
N ARG A 50 -15.58 -8.20 9.24
CA ARG A 50 -15.99 -9.12 8.17
C ARG A 50 -15.20 -8.84 6.90
N VAL A 51 -14.33 -9.76 6.51
CA VAL A 51 -13.57 -9.65 5.25
C VAL A 51 -14.53 -9.85 4.08
N LYS A 52 -14.62 -8.87 3.20
CA LYS A 52 -15.45 -8.88 1.99
C LYS A 52 -14.67 -9.35 0.78
N ASP A 53 -13.42 -8.91 0.67
CA ASP A 53 -12.53 -9.28 -0.44
C ASP A 53 -11.09 -9.35 0.03
N ARG A 54 -10.31 -10.21 -0.63
CA ARG A 54 -8.89 -10.39 -0.40
C ARG A 54 -8.17 -10.59 -1.71
N GLN A 55 -7.24 -9.69 -2.01
CA GLN A 55 -6.35 -9.81 -3.15
C GLN A 55 -4.91 -9.96 -2.66
N VAL A 56 -4.17 -10.86 -3.30
CA VAL A 56 -2.76 -11.09 -3.01
C VAL A 56 -1.97 -11.03 -4.31
N LEU A 57 -1.02 -10.12 -4.37
CA LEU A 57 -0.08 -10.02 -5.48
C LEU A 57 1.30 -10.48 -5.00
N GLU A 58 1.78 -11.56 -5.57
CA GLU A 58 3.15 -12.03 -5.34
C GLU A 58 4.12 -11.28 -6.26
N ARG A 59 5.24 -10.82 -5.70
CA ARG A 59 6.37 -10.23 -6.42
C ARG A 59 7.67 -10.84 -5.92
N GLN A 60 8.71 -10.73 -6.71
CA GLN A 60 10.05 -11.15 -6.31
C GLN A 60 10.90 -9.94 -5.92
N THR A 61 11.73 -10.13 -4.88
CA THR A 61 12.79 -9.18 -4.55
C THR A 61 13.91 -9.25 -5.58
N LYS A 62 14.81 -8.27 -5.60
CA LYS A 62 16.01 -8.30 -6.44
C LYS A 62 16.91 -9.52 -6.17
N SER A 63 16.83 -10.10 -4.99
CA SER A 63 17.56 -11.31 -4.58
C SER A 63 16.78 -12.61 -4.79
N GLY A 64 15.61 -12.57 -5.46
CA GLY A 64 14.80 -13.76 -5.78
C GLY A 64 13.85 -14.22 -4.68
N GLY A 65 13.78 -13.54 -3.53
CA GLY A 65 12.83 -13.86 -2.45
C GLY A 65 11.40 -13.43 -2.81
N ALA A 66 10.40 -14.14 -2.29
CA ALA A 66 8.99 -13.79 -2.48
C ALA A 66 8.58 -12.59 -1.61
N LEU A 67 7.71 -11.74 -2.14
CA LEU A 67 7.01 -10.66 -1.44
C LEU A 67 5.52 -10.75 -1.74
N PHE A 68 4.72 -10.75 -0.70
CA PHE A 68 3.26 -10.80 -0.79
C PHE A 68 2.67 -9.45 -0.44
N TYR A 69 2.04 -8.81 -1.43
CA TYR A 69 1.24 -7.60 -1.25
C TYR A 69 -0.21 -8.03 -1.07
N THR A 70 -0.76 -7.80 0.10
CA THR A 70 -2.15 -8.15 0.41
C THR A 70 -2.98 -6.90 0.57
N THR A 71 -4.09 -6.83 -0.17
CA THR A 71 -5.14 -5.83 -0.03
C THR A 71 -6.40 -6.52 0.47
N LEU A 72 -7.00 -5.98 1.53
CA LEU A 72 -8.25 -6.46 2.11
C LEU A 72 -9.30 -5.35 2.07
N ILE A 73 -10.52 -5.70 1.67
CA ILE A 73 -11.72 -4.90 1.91
C ILE A 73 -12.43 -5.49 3.11
N VAL A 74 -12.58 -4.70 4.17
CA VAL A 74 -13.13 -5.17 5.45
C VAL A 74 -14.27 -4.27 5.89
N GLU A 75 -15.41 -4.89 6.19
CA GLU A 75 -16.51 -4.27 6.92
C GLU A 75 -16.30 -4.43 8.43
N PHE A 76 -16.59 -3.37 9.17
CA PHE A 76 -16.60 -3.38 10.62
C PHE A 76 -17.97 -2.93 11.11
N ASP A 77 -18.71 -3.82 11.74
CA ASP A 77 -19.96 -3.48 12.40
C ASP A 77 -19.66 -2.98 13.82
N PHE A 78 -20.01 -1.73 14.10
CA PHE A 78 -19.96 -1.13 15.44
C PHE A 78 -21.33 -1.35 16.10
N VAL A 79 -21.42 -2.35 16.96
CA VAL A 79 -22.68 -2.86 17.50
C VAL A 79 -22.85 -2.40 18.95
N ALA A 80 -23.97 -1.76 19.27
CA ALA A 80 -24.35 -1.46 20.64
C ALA A 80 -24.87 -2.74 21.33
N ALA A 81 -24.29 -3.06 22.50
CA ALA A 81 -24.68 -4.27 23.25
C ALA A 81 -26.08 -4.17 23.86
N GLU A 82 -26.58 -2.96 24.06
CA GLU A 82 -27.88 -2.69 24.71
C GLU A 82 -29.05 -3.12 23.84
N ASP A 83 -29.03 -2.78 22.54
CA ASP A 83 -30.17 -2.96 21.64
C ASP A 83 -29.81 -3.63 20.30
N GLY A 84 -28.53 -3.97 20.11
CA GLY A 84 -28.06 -4.57 18.86
C GLY A 84 -28.04 -3.59 17.66
N SER A 85 -28.32 -2.31 17.88
CA SER A 85 -28.18 -1.31 16.83
C SER A 85 -26.73 -1.23 16.35
N LYS A 86 -26.55 -1.01 15.05
CA LYS A 86 -25.22 -1.02 14.47
C LYS A 86 -25.01 0.06 13.41
N HIS A 87 -23.75 0.44 13.27
CA HIS A 87 -23.26 1.21 12.14
C HIS A 87 -22.10 0.46 11.47
N THR A 88 -22.17 0.31 10.15
CA THR A 88 -21.16 -0.41 9.39
C THR A 88 -20.20 0.58 8.73
N VAL A 89 -18.91 0.33 8.90
CA VAL A 89 -17.81 1.07 8.26
C VAL A 89 -17.04 0.12 7.37
N ILE A 90 -16.66 0.56 6.18
CA ILE A 90 -15.83 -0.21 5.25
C ILE A 90 -14.47 0.48 5.14
N THR A 91 -13.41 -0.29 5.30
CA THR A 91 -12.04 0.21 5.09
C THR A 91 -11.22 -0.76 4.26
N VAL A 92 -10.17 -0.22 3.66
CA VAL A 92 -9.15 -0.99 2.94
C VAL A 92 -7.92 -1.12 3.84
N GLY A 93 -7.41 -2.33 3.97
CA GLY A 93 -6.14 -2.59 4.63
C GLY A 93 -5.14 -3.17 3.64
N GLU A 94 -3.96 -2.57 3.60
CA GLU A 94 -2.88 -3.01 2.73
C GLU A 94 -1.62 -3.31 3.53
N ALA A 95 -0.93 -4.38 3.16
CA ALA A 95 0.34 -4.72 3.75
C ALA A 95 1.20 -5.58 2.84
N MET A 96 2.50 -5.45 3.04
CA MET A 96 3.51 -6.27 2.40
C MET A 96 4.22 -7.13 3.46
N ASP A 97 4.50 -8.37 3.12
CA ASP A 97 5.31 -9.28 3.93
C ASP A 97 6.06 -10.28 3.04
N SER A 98 7.22 -10.73 3.49
CA SER A 98 8.02 -11.75 2.80
C SER A 98 7.67 -13.18 3.23
N GLY A 99 6.68 -13.37 4.09
CA GLY A 99 6.25 -14.65 4.63
C GLY A 99 4.73 -14.74 4.78
N ASP A 100 4.27 -15.34 5.87
CA ASP A 100 2.88 -15.73 6.11
C ASP A 100 2.00 -14.64 6.77
N LYS A 101 2.57 -13.43 7.03
CA LYS A 101 1.91 -12.40 7.87
C LYS A 101 1.26 -11.25 7.09
N SER A 102 1.30 -11.27 5.75
CA SER A 102 0.77 -10.15 4.94
C SER A 102 -0.72 -9.89 5.22
N SER A 103 -1.55 -10.93 5.31
CA SER A 103 -2.98 -10.80 5.63
C SER A 103 -3.22 -10.27 7.05
N ASN A 104 -2.46 -10.73 8.05
CA ASN A 104 -2.59 -10.26 9.43
C ASN A 104 -2.20 -8.78 9.56
N LYS A 105 -1.15 -8.36 8.86
CA LYS A 105 -0.73 -6.95 8.79
C LYS A 105 -1.80 -6.10 8.10
N ALA A 106 -2.38 -6.57 6.99
CA ALA A 106 -3.46 -5.89 6.27
C ALA A 106 -4.72 -5.77 7.15
N MET A 107 -5.11 -6.81 7.90
CA MET A 107 -6.20 -6.74 8.88
C MET A 107 -5.94 -5.70 9.97
N SER A 108 -4.73 -5.65 10.50
CA SER A 108 -4.33 -4.64 11.50
C SER A 108 -4.41 -3.22 10.95
N ALA A 109 -4.02 -3.02 9.69
CA ALA A 109 -4.16 -1.73 9.01
C ALA A 109 -5.64 -1.36 8.85
N ALA A 110 -6.48 -2.26 8.31
CA ALA A 110 -7.92 -2.03 8.14
C ALA A 110 -8.60 -1.66 9.47
N TYR A 111 -8.33 -2.39 10.54
CA TYR A 111 -8.90 -2.10 11.86
C TYR A 111 -8.48 -0.73 12.41
N LYS A 112 -7.19 -0.39 12.29
CA LYS A 112 -6.70 0.93 12.74
C LYS A 112 -7.42 2.06 12.02
N TYR A 113 -7.55 1.99 10.69
CA TYR A 113 -8.24 3.00 9.91
C TYR A 113 -9.73 3.05 10.21
N ALA A 114 -10.40 1.91 10.40
CA ALA A 114 -11.78 1.89 10.85
C ALA A 114 -11.96 2.64 12.17
N ALA A 115 -11.10 2.38 13.15
CA ALA A 115 -11.15 3.05 14.46
C ALA A 115 -10.80 4.55 14.36
N PHE A 116 -9.74 4.92 13.64
CA PHE A 116 -9.28 6.30 13.50
C PHE A 116 -10.33 7.18 12.84
N GLN A 117 -10.91 6.71 11.75
CA GLN A 117 -11.94 7.46 11.01
C GLN A 117 -13.26 7.53 11.78
N THR A 118 -13.67 6.42 12.40
CA THR A 118 -14.95 6.37 13.13
C THR A 118 -14.95 7.23 14.40
N PHE A 119 -13.84 7.26 15.13
CA PHE A 119 -13.72 7.99 16.38
C PHE A 119 -12.97 9.32 16.25
N CYS A 120 -12.62 9.74 15.04
CA CYS A 120 -11.85 10.95 14.75
C CYS A 120 -10.57 11.04 15.59
N ILE A 121 -9.84 9.90 15.69
CA ILE A 121 -8.59 9.87 16.46
C ILE A 121 -7.53 10.64 15.70
N PRO A 122 -6.94 11.72 16.28
CA PRO A 122 -6.00 12.55 15.57
C PRO A 122 -4.78 11.77 15.11
N THR A 123 -4.41 11.92 13.85
CA THR A 123 -3.08 11.56 13.35
C THR A 123 -2.24 12.83 13.48
N GLU A 124 -1.14 12.78 14.26
CA GLU A 124 -0.26 13.95 14.38
C GLU A 124 0.42 14.25 13.05
N ALA A 125 0.70 15.54 12.79
CA ALA A 125 1.13 16.10 11.51
C ALA A 125 2.34 15.43 10.86
N ASP A 126 3.25 14.81 11.61
CA ASP A 126 4.47 14.16 11.07
C ASP A 126 4.20 12.88 10.25
N ASN A 127 2.94 12.47 10.13
CA ASN A 127 2.56 11.24 9.41
C ASN A 127 1.34 11.45 8.52
N ASP A 128 1.14 12.68 8.06
CA ASP A 128 0.14 12.99 7.05
C ASP A 128 0.59 12.40 5.71
N ALA A 129 -0.19 11.47 5.18
CA ALA A 129 0.08 10.85 3.88
C ALA A 129 0.12 11.93 2.76
N ASP A 130 -0.59 13.03 2.96
CA ASP A 130 -0.66 14.13 2.00
C ASP A 130 0.55 15.08 2.09
N ALA A 131 1.34 14.99 3.17
CA ALA A 131 2.54 15.83 3.36
C ALA A 131 3.71 15.43 2.45
N THR A 132 3.67 14.26 1.82
CA THR A 132 4.75 13.76 0.97
C THR A 132 4.19 13.32 -0.38
N THR A 133 4.34 14.15 -1.40
CA THR A 133 4.08 13.76 -2.78
C THR A 133 5.35 13.14 -3.34
N HIS A 134 5.31 11.87 -3.69
CA HIS A 134 6.40 11.26 -4.46
C HIS A 134 6.40 11.83 -5.88
N GLU A 135 7.53 12.35 -6.31
CA GLU A 135 7.72 12.66 -7.72
C GLU A 135 7.59 11.36 -8.52
N VAL A 136 6.53 11.25 -9.28
CA VAL A 136 6.38 10.18 -10.25
C VAL A 136 7.33 10.54 -11.39
N ALA A 137 8.35 9.72 -11.62
CA ALA A 137 9.17 9.86 -12.81
C ALA A 137 8.24 9.87 -14.02
N ALA A 138 8.34 10.93 -14.85
CA ALA A 138 7.58 11.01 -16.08
C ALA A 138 7.76 9.72 -16.86
N ALA A 139 6.67 9.18 -17.40
CA ALA A 139 6.76 8.01 -18.26
C ALA A 139 7.77 8.33 -19.38
N PRO A 140 8.68 7.40 -19.71
CA PRO A 140 9.67 7.65 -20.77
C PRO A 140 8.90 8.02 -22.04
N VAL A 141 9.17 9.21 -22.58
CA VAL A 141 8.57 9.62 -23.84
C VAL A 141 9.22 8.78 -24.93
N THR A 142 8.46 7.89 -25.55
CA THR A 142 8.91 7.11 -26.70
C THR A 142 8.79 7.96 -27.96
N ASP A 143 9.78 7.88 -28.83
CA ASP A 143 9.77 8.53 -30.14
C ASP A 143 9.31 7.52 -31.22
N PRO A 144 8.18 7.74 -31.89
CA PRO A 144 7.69 6.88 -32.97
C PRO A 144 8.69 6.66 -34.11
N ALA A 145 9.57 7.64 -34.38
CA ALA A 145 10.59 7.49 -35.40
C ALA A 145 11.66 6.47 -34.97
N ILE A 146 12.05 6.46 -33.69
CA ILE A 146 12.98 5.48 -33.12
C ILE A 146 12.33 4.09 -33.10
N GLU A 147 11.05 3.99 -32.72
CA GLU A 147 10.31 2.72 -32.72
C GLU A 147 10.29 2.11 -34.16
N THR A 148 9.99 2.93 -35.15
CA THR A 148 9.99 2.52 -36.55
C THR A 148 11.39 2.07 -37.00
N ALA A 149 12.44 2.80 -36.63
CA ALA A 149 13.81 2.45 -36.98
C ALA A 149 14.24 1.11 -36.35
N ILE A 150 13.83 0.85 -35.12
CA ILE A 150 14.07 -0.44 -34.43
C ILE A 150 13.37 -1.58 -35.18
N ASP A 151 12.11 -1.38 -35.57
CA ASP A 151 11.33 -2.40 -36.27
C ASP A 151 11.87 -2.67 -37.71
N LEU A 152 12.43 -1.68 -38.39
CA LEU A 152 13.00 -1.80 -39.73
C LEU A 152 14.43 -2.37 -39.72
N ALA A 153 15.15 -2.39 -38.62
CA ALA A 153 16.53 -2.91 -38.56
C ALA A 153 16.59 -4.36 -39.08
N ALA A 154 17.26 -4.58 -40.19
CA ALA A 154 17.28 -5.87 -40.89
C ALA A 154 18.21 -6.91 -40.27
N ASN A 155 19.21 -6.45 -39.48
CA ASN A 155 20.21 -7.33 -38.85
C ASN A 155 20.75 -6.74 -37.55
N MET A 156 21.51 -7.55 -36.81
CA MET A 156 22.09 -7.17 -35.52
C MET A 156 23.07 -6.00 -35.59
N ALA A 157 23.77 -5.81 -36.74
CA ALA A 157 24.72 -4.71 -36.91
C ALA A 157 23.99 -3.36 -36.97
N GLU A 158 22.91 -3.30 -37.73
CA GLU A 158 22.03 -2.12 -37.83
C GLU A 158 21.39 -1.78 -36.50
N LEU A 159 20.82 -2.79 -35.83
CA LEU A 159 20.21 -2.60 -34.51
C LEU A 159 21.21 -2.08 -33.48
N THR A 160 22.44 -2.59 -33.51
CA THR A 160 23.52 -2.15 -32.61
C THR A 160 23.99 -0.73 -32.95
N SER A 161 24.07 -0.38 -34.25
CA SER A 161 24.42 0.97 -34.69
C SER A 161 23.39 1.99 -34.23
N LEU A 162 22.10 1.69 -34.40
CA LEU A 162 21.00 2.52 -33.92
C LEU A 162 21.08 2.73 -32.40
N PHE A 163 21.26 1.65 -31.64
CA PHE A 163 21.38 1.73 -30.18
C PHE A 163 22.54 2.64 -29.71
N LYS A 164 23.68 2.64 -30.44
CA LYS A 164 24.83 3.49 -30.10
C LYS A 164 24.58 4.98 -30.39
N GLN A 165 23.76 5.31 -31.37
CA GLN A 165 23.43 6.69 -31.74
C GLN A 165 22.45 7.36 -30.76
N LEU A 166 21.66 6.61 -30.05
CA LEU A 166 20.68 7.12 -29.10
C LEU A 166 21.33 7.59 -27.78
N SER A 167 20.71 8.60 -27.17
CA SER A 167 21.05 9.05 -25.82
C SER A 167 20.74 7.98 -24.77
N PRO A 168 21.31 8.06 -23.55
CA PRO A 168 20.99 7.12 -22.46
C PRO A 168 19.50 7.06 -22.11
N GLU A 169 18.80 8.20 -22.22
CA GLU A 169 17.37 8.31 -21.91
C GLU A 169 16.51 7.61 -22.99
N GLU A 170 16.81 7.86 -24.27
CA GLU A 170 16.13 7.19 -25.39
C GLU A 170 16.37 5.67 -25.38
N ARG A 171 17.60 5.22 -25.08
CA ARG A 171 17.90 3.78 -24.89
C ARG A 171 17.04 3.15 -23.81
N LYS A 172 16.87 3.86 -22.70
CA LYS A 172 16.06 3.39 -21.56
C LYS A 172 14.57 3.35 -21.94
N ALA A 173 14.07 4.37 -22.64
CA ALA A 173 12.70 4.45 -23.10
C ALA A 173 12.32 3.31 -24.05
N HIS A 174 13.22 2.95 -24.98
CA HIS A 174 12.97 1.94 -26.00
C HIS A 174 13.58 0.56 -25.71
N GLN A 175 14.08 0.31 -24.50
CA GLN A 175 14.81 -0.93 -24.15
C GLN A 175 14.02 -2.21 -24.42
N ALA A 176 12.70 -2.20 -24.17
CA ALA A 176 11.83 -3.35 -24.42
C ALA A 176 11.76 -3.70 -25.92
N LEU A 177 11.68 -2.68 -26.78
CA LEU A 177 11.63 -2.84 -28.24
C LEU A 177 12.96 -3.38 -28.79
N PHE A 178 14.08 -2.83 -28.32
CA PHE A 178 15.41 -3.36 -28.66
C PHE A 178 15.56 -4.84 -28.29
N THR A 179 15.09 -5.21 -27.10
CA THR A 179 15.14 -6.61 -26.63
C THR A 179 14.29 -7.53 -27.50
N ALA A 180 13.07 -7.11 -27.82
CA ALA A 180 12.16 -7.87 -28.66
C ALA A 180 12.71 -8.01 -30.10
N ARG A 181 13.28 -6.94 -30.69
CA ARG A 181 13.88 -6.99 -32.04
C ARG A 181 15.12 -7.87 -32.09
N LYS A 182 15.98 -7.75 -31.07
CA LYS A 182 17.17 -8.62 -30.94
C LYS A 182 16.79 -10.10 -30.90
N ALA A 183 15.74 -10.46 -30.18
CA ALA A 183 15.26 -11.85 -30.13
C ALA A 183 14.78 -12.36 -31.50
N LYS A 184 14.11 -11.49 -32.30
CA LYS A 184 13.66 -11.82 -33.66
C LYS A 184 14.80 -11.96 -34.67
N LEU A 185 15.88 -11.19 -34.52
CA LEU A 185 17.04 -11.21 -35.43
C LEU A 185 18.09 -12.26 -35.06
N GLY A 186 18.04 -12.82 -33.86
CA GLY A 186 18.94 -13.86 -33.37
C GLY A 186 18.34 -15.27 -33.40
N ALA A 187 17.09 -15.41 -33.89
CA ALA A 187 16.42 -16.68 -34.14
C ALA A 187 16.57 -17.06 -35.61
#